data_f64c6e7f9f8a70b925d806e239c7c83f
#
_entry.id   f64c6e7f9f8a70b925d806e239c7c83f
#
_cell.length_a   1.000
_cell.length_b   1.000
_cell.length_c   1.000
_cell.angle_alpha   90.00
_cell.angle_beta   90.00
_cell.angle_gamma   90.00
#
_symmetry.space_group_name_H-M   'P 1'
#
loop_
_entity.id
_entity.type
_entity.pdbx_description
1 polymer ?
#
loop_
_entity_poly.entity_id
_entity_poly.type
_entity_poly.pdbx_seq_one_letter_code
_entity_poly.pdbx_strand_id
1 'polypeptide(L)'
;MGNVTVAWEDVISVIQMVRTHLIVIGAALVCMILLMVLARRWAKPLRGFIRWQSFIGFLLITVIVVNVMLIGALNNTLNVVLADRGELSQENADNSRQVIEEITNEGVVMTKNDEDFLPIEPQKINVFGWASTNPIYGGTGSGTVDASTAVGILEGLENAGFETNTELSDMYREYREDRPAISINDGQDWTLPEVPVADYSDTIMENAKAFSDTALIVLSRTGGEGADLPHDMGSIMDGSTMDVGTKYLRGSYTNNSDEYADFEAGQSYLELSRTEADLVDMVCSQFDNVIVVYNGANTMELGWTENYDQIKSVLLCAGAGATGFNALGNIISGEVNPSGRTADTWVRDLTQTPYYNNIGHFAYTNTEDVAAAAQADGIVSFVNYNEGIYTGYRFYETAAEEGLINYEDTVMYPFGYGMSYTTFEQTMGDLNVTEGAITVDVTVTNTGDTPGKDVVQLYYTPPYTNGGIEKSSVNLIAFDKTDILEPGTSQTLTLSFDEEDMASYDTYGRRGTS
;
A
#
# COMPACT_ATOMS: atom_id res chain seq x y z
N MET A 1 19.81 19.72 -16.99
CA MET A 1 19.00 20.66 -16.18
C MET A 1 17.55 20.38 -16.55
N GLY A 2 16.85 19.57 -15.77
CA GLY A 2 15.44 19.33 -15.96
C GLY A 2 14.67 20.64 -15.80
N ASN A 3 13.77 20.95 -16.72
CA ASN A 3 12.86 22.09 -16.60
C ASN A 3 11.95 21.84 -15.38
N VAL A 4 12.22 22.53 -14.27
CA VAL A 4 11.26 22.59 -13.15
C VAL A 4 10.09 23.43 -13.64
N THR A 5 9.00 22.79 -14.02
CA THR A 5 7.71 23.46 -14.26
C THR A 5 7.13 23.80 -12.89
N VAL A 6 7.21 25.07 -12.52
CA VAL A 6 6.57 25.58 -11.28
C VAL A 6 5.11 25.80 -11.60
N ALA A 7 4.23 25.00 -11.02
CA ALA A 7 2.79 25.21 -11.11
C ALA A 7 2.39 26.49 -10.37
N TRP A 8 1.33 27.18 -10.84
CA TRP A 8 0.85 28.41 -10.19
C TRP A 8 0.38 28.16 -8.75
N GLU A 9 -0.08 26.97 -8.47
CA GLU A 9 -0.49 26.49 -7.15
C GLU A 9 0.66 26.42 -6.15
N ASP A 10 1.85 26.00 -6.60
CA ASP A 10 3.07 26.01 -5.78
C ASP A 10 3.46 27.42 -5.35
N VAL A 11 3.30 28.39 -6.26
CA VAL A 11 3.55 29.80 -5.95
C VAL A 11 2.58 30.33 -4.91
N ILE A 12 1.29 29.96 -5.02
CA ILE A 12 0.25 30.33 -4.04
C ILE A 12 0.55 29.71 -2.68
N SER A 13 0.92 28.44 -2.64
CA SER A 13 1.29 27.72 -1.42
C SER A 13 2.46 28.41 -0.70
N VAL A 14 3.53 28.75 -1.43
CA VAL A 14 4.67 29.47 -0.86
C VAL A 14 4.25 30.86 -0.34
N ILE A 15 3.41 31.59 -1.07
CA ILE A 15 2.89 32.88 -0.60
C ILE A 15 2.07 32.74 0.68
N GLN A 16 1.23 31.70 0.77
CA GLN A 16 0.44 31.42 1.97
C GLN A 16 1.33 31.12 3.19
N MET A 17 2.37 30.31 2.98
CA MET A 17 3.34 29.94 4.01
C MET A 17 4.08 31.17 4.60
N VAL A 18 4.39 32.15 3.77
CA VAL A 18 5.10 33.38 4.20
C VAL A 18 4.17 34.57 4.45
N ARG A 19 2.86 34.41 4.34
CA ARG A 19 1.86 35.48 4.41
C ARG A 19 2.01 36.39 5.64
N THR A 20 2.20 35.82 6.82
CA THR A 20 2.38 36.58 8.06
C THR A 20 3.63 37.45 8.03
N HIS A 21 4.72 36.92 7.47
CA HIS A 21 5.98 37.64 7.32
C HIS A 21 5.85 38.82 6.38
N LEU A 22 5.16 38.64 5.25
CA LEU A 22 4.89 39.71 4.29
C LEU A 22 4.00 40.81 4.88
N ILE A 23 3.01 40.45 5.72
CA ILE A 23 2.18 41.43 6.45
C ILE A 23 3.03 42.28 7.39
N VAL A 24 3.98 41.68 8.12
CA VAL A 24 4.86 42.43 9.03
C VAL A 24 5.76 43.41 8.26
N ILE A 25 6.35 43.00 7.14
CA ILE A 25 7.13 43.89 6.28
C ILE A 25 6.26 45.01 5.72
N GLY A 26 5.06 44.71 5.25
CA GLY A 26 4.11 45.70 4.77
C GLY A 26 3.71 46.72 5.84
N ALA A 27 3.43 46.28 7.05
CA ALA A 27 3.12 47.16 8.19
C ALA A 27 4.30 48.06 8.55
N ALA A 28 5.52 47.51 8.58
CA ALA A 28 6.74 48.28 8.82
C ALA A 28 6.96 49.35 7.74
N LEU A 29 6.69 49.03 6.46
CA LEU A 29 6.76 49.96 5.35
C LEU A 29 5.76 51.13 5.52
N VAL A 30 4.51 50.81 5.86
CA VAL A 30 3.46 51.82 6.10
C VAL A 30 3.86 52.71 7.28
N CYS A 31 4.35 52.15 8.38
CA CYS A 31 4.85 52.93 9.52
C CYS A 31 6.02 53.85 9.13
N MET A 32 6.97 53.39 8.33
CA MET A 32 8.07 54.21 7.84
C MET A 32 7.55 55.38 7.00
N ILE A 33 6.61 55.14 6.07
CA ILE A 33 6.04 56.18 5.21
C ILE A 33 5.32 57.22 6.08
N LEU A 34 4.51 56.78 7.05
CA LEU A 34 3.79 57.67 7.96
C LEU A 34 4.75 58.55 8.76
N LEU A 35 5.78 57.97 9.33
CA LEU A 35 6.81 58.72 10.07
C LEU A 35 7.53 59.72 9.19
N MET A 36 7.86 59.38 7.95
CA MET A 36 8.49 60.27 6.98
C MET A 36 7.61 61.45 6.59
N VAL A 37 6.30 61.20 6.48
CA VAL A 37 5.29 62.24 6.17
C VAL A 37 5.10 63.15 7.38
N LEU A 38 4.94 62.61 8.57
CA LEU A 38 4.78 63.37 9.82
C LEU A 38 6.00 64.23 10.12
N ALA A 39 7.20 63.75 9.78
CA ALA A 39 8.45 64.46 9.94
C ALA A 39 8.51 65.81 9.17
N ARG A 40 7.61 66.00 8.17
CA ARG A 40 7.50 67.26 7.45
C ARG A 40 7.11 68.46 8.35
N ARG A 41 6.46 68.16 9.49
CA ARG A 41 6.00 69.18 10.46
C ARG A 41 7.09 69.67 11.40
N TRP A 42 8.32 69.07 11.34
CA TRP A 42 9.41 69.33 12.27
C TRP A 42 10.54 70.17 11.61
N ALA A 43 11.43 70.80 12.45
CA ALA A 43 12.56 71.57 12.00
C ALA A 43 13.54 70.74 11.11
N LYS A 44 14.19 71.38 10.15
CA LYS A 44 15.02 70.71 9.13
C LYS A 44 16.01 69.65 9.68
N PRO A 45 16.82 69.92 10.73
CA PRO A 45 17.78 68.93 11.21
C PRO A 45 17.08 67.70 11.80
N LEU A 46 16.02 67.89 12.59
CA LEU A 46 15.27 66.84 13.20
C LEU A 46 14.48 65.99 12.16
N ARG A 47 13.99 66.65 11.11
CA ARG A 47 13.36 65.99 9.95
C ARG A 47 14.27 65.01 9.25
N GLY A 48 15.52 65.41 9.00
CA GLY A 48 16.54 64.54 8.41
C GLY A 48 16.83 63.33 9.26
N PHE A 49 17.05 63.55 10.55
CA PHE A 49 17.32 62.49 11.51
C PHE A 49 16.18 61.45 11.57
N ILE A 50 14.92 61.88 11.72
CA ILE A 50 13.77 60.97 11.81
C ILE A 50 13.59 60.17 10.54
N ARG A 51 13.74 60.77 9.35
CA ARG A 51 13.64 60.04 8.09
C ARG A 51 14.71 58.96 7.98
N TRP A 52 15.94 59.25 8.36
CA TRP A 52 17.01 58.27 8.36
C TRP A 52 16.76 57.13 9.37
N GLN A 53 16.35 57.47 10.59
CA GLN A 53 16.03 56.45 11.59
C GLN A 53 14.84 55.57 11.18
N SER A 54 13.80 56.16 10.57
CA SER A 54 12.66 55.41 10.07
C SER A 54 13.05 54.46 8.93
N PHE A 55 13.94 54.88 8.05
CA PHE A 55 14.44 54.03 6.98
C PHE A 55 15.34 52.89 7.51
N ILE A 56 16.28 53.21 8.43
CA ILE A 56 17.14 52.20 9.05
C ILE A 56 16.28 51.20 9.86
N GLY A 57 15.28 51.66 10.60
CA GLY A 57 14.37 50.80 11.34
C GLY A 57 13.57 49.86 10.43
N PHE A 58 13.04 50.36 9.31
CA PHE A 58 12.38 49.52 8.30
C PHE A 58 13.36 48.49 7.73
N LEU A 59 14.56 48.89 7.35
CA LEU A 59 15.56 47.99 6.81
C LEU A 59 15.91 46.87 7.82
N LEU A 60 16.12 47.24 9.08
CA LEU A 60 16.45 46.28 10.15
C LEU A 60 15.30 45.27 10.35
N ILE A 61 14.05 45.75 10.42
CA ILE A 61 12.87 44.88 10.55
C ILE A 61 12.80 43.95 9.36
N THR A 62 12.95 44.47 8.13
CA THR A 62 12.92 43.66 6.91
C THR A 62 13.99 42.57 6.93
N VAL A 63 15.25 42.91 7.30
CA VAL A 63 16.33 41.92 7.38
C VAL A 63 16.04 40.85 8.44
N ILE A 64 15.53 41.22 9.59
CA ILE A 64 15.15 40.25 10.65
C ILE A 64 14.04 39.33 10.15
N VAL A 65 12.97 39.88 9.59
CA VAL A 65 11.83 39.09 9.12
C VAL A 65 12.22 38.18 7.97
N VAL A 66 13.04 38.65 7.02
CA VAL A 66 13.57 37.81 5.94
C VAL A 66 14.42 36.66 6.49
N ASN A 67 15.29 36.92 7.48
CA ASN A 67 16.06 35.85 8.11
C ASN A 67 15.18 34.82 8.82
N VAL A 68 14.17 35.29 9.58
CA VAL A 68 13.20 34.38 10.22
C VAL A 68 12.44 33.55 9.17
N MET A 69 12.08 34.16 8.06
CA MET A 69 11.40 33.47 6.96
C MET A 69 12.30 32.40 6.31
N LEU A 70 13.57 32.73 6.05
CA LEU A 70 14.55 31.83 5.43
C LEU A 70 14.94 30.67 6.34
N ILE A 71 15.14 30.93 7.65
CA ILE A 71 15.53 29.90 8.64
C ILE A 71 14.31 29.08 9.09
N GLY A 72 13.09 29.66 9.03
CA GLY A 72 11.83 29.03 9.44
C GLY A 72 11.02 28.52 8.23
N ALA A 73 10.01 29.29 7.85
CA ALA A 73 8.99 28.85 6.90
C ALA A 73 9.54 28.36 5.54
N LEU A 74 10.61 28.96 5.02
CA LEU A 74 11.20 28.58 3.74
C LEU A 74 12.39 27.62 3.84
N ASN A 75 12.82 27.26 5.05
CA ASN A 75 14.05 26.47 5.22
C ASN A 75 14.01 25.15 4.48
N ASN A 76 12.93 24.40 4.62
CA ASN A 76 12.77 23.09 3.96
C ASN A 76 12.71 23.26 2.44
N THR A 77 11.91 24.19 1.94
CA THR A 77 11.80 24.47 0.51
C THR A 77 13.15 24.86 -0.09
N LEU A 78 13.90 25.74 0.59
CA LEU A 78 15.23 26.15 0.16
C LEU A 78 16.24 25.02 0.20
N ASN A 79 16.21 24.20 1.24
CA ASN A 79 17.09 23.03 1.34
C ASN A 79 16.81 22.02 0.21
N VAL A 80 15.53 21.79 -0.14
CA VAL A 80 15.17 20.91 -1.24
C VAL A 80 15.58 21.49 -2.60
N VAL A 81 15.39 22.80 -2.81
CA VAL A 81 15.71 23.48 -4.10
C VAL A 81 17.21 23.71 -4.28
N LEU A 82 17.91 24.02 -3.19
CA LEU A 82 19.35 24.35 -3.22
C LEU A 82 20.24 23.14 -2.90
N ALA A 83 19.66 22.02 -2.44
CA ALA A 83 20.42 20.80 -2.24
C ALA A 83 21.07 20.39 -3.56
N ASP A 84 22.38 20.23 -3.53
CA ASP A 84 23.10 19.58 -4.61
C ASP A 84 22.63 18.10 -4.62
N ARG A 85 21.68 17.80 -5.50
CA ARG A 85 21.24 16.43 -5.75
C ARG A 85 22.38 15.79 -6.53
N GLY A 86 23.32 15.19 -5.79
CA GLY A 86 24.37 14.39 -6.42
C GLY A 86 23.71 13.42 -7.41
N GLU A 87 24.29 13.28 -8.59
CA GLU A 87 23.87 12.25 -9.54
C GLU A 87 24.16 10.88 -8.92
N LEU A 88 23.14 10.01 -8.88
CA LEU A 88 23.32 8.62 -8.49
C LEU A 88 24.28 7.99 -9.51
N SER A 89 25.37 7.38 -9.04
CA SER A 89 26.27 6.66 -9.96
C SER A 89 25.50 5.51 -10.62
N GLN A 90 25.87 5.17 -11.85
CA GLN A 90 25.23 4.04 -12.56
C GLN A 90 25.33 2.73 -11.73
N GLU A 91 26.47 2.49 -11.11
CA GLU A 91 26.68 1.32 -10.23
C GLU A 91 25.69 1.29 -9.06
N ASN A 92 25.45 2.41 -8.39
CA ASN A 92 24.49 2.48 -7.29
C ASN A 92 23.04 2.33 -7.79
N ALA A 93 22.73 2.86 -8.97
CA ALA A 93 21.43 2.69 -9.60
C ALA A 93 21.17 1.22 -9.95
N ASP A 94 22.16 0.54 -10.52
CA ASP A 94 22.05 -0.87 -10.90
C ASP A 94 21.96 -1.76 -9.65
N ASN A 95 22.77 -1.50 -8.63
CA ASN A 95 22.66 -2.20 -7.34
C ASN A 95 21.28 -2.02 -6.70
N SER A 96 20.72 -0.80 -6.76
CA SER A 96 19.38 -0.54 -6.21
C SER A 96 18.29 -1.32 -6.96
N ARG A 97 18.38 -1.42 -8.29
CA ARG A 97 17.45 -2.22 -9.10
C ARG A 97 17.54 -3.71 -8.76
N GLN A 98 18.74 -4.23 -8.61
CA GLN A 98 18.93 -5.62 -8.20
C GLN A 98 18.31 -5.90 -6.82
N VAL A 99 18.53 -5.02 -5.84
CA VAL A 99 17.93 -5.17 -4.51
C VAL A 99 16.41 -5.12 -4.56
N ILE A 100 15.81 -4.25 -5.39
CA ILE A 100 14.35 -4.20 -5.59
C ILE A 100 13.83 -5.53 -6.14
N GLU A 101 14.52 -6.10 -7.10
CA GLU A 101 14.15 -7.38 -7.70
C GLU A 101 14.29 -8.52 -6.69
N GLU A 102 15.39 -8.56 -5.92
CA GLU A 102 15.58 -9.52 -4.83
C GLU A 102 14.46 -9.43 -3.77
N ILE A 103 14.11 -8.21 -3.34
CA ILE A 103 13.00 -7.99 -2.39
C ILE A 103 11.68 -8.54 -2.95
N THR A 104 11.41 -8.33 -4.23
CA THR A 104 10.17 -8.79 -4.85
C THR A 104 10.17 -10.30 -5.05
N ASN A 105 11.30 -10.89 -5.45
CA ASN A 105 11.48 -12.35 -5.51
C ASN A 105 11.17 -13.04 -4.16
N GLU A 106 11.56 -12.38 -3.05
CA GLU A 106 11.30 -12.87 -1.70
C GLU A 106 9.88 -12.57 -1.20
N GLY A 107 9.21 -11.58 -1.80
CA GLY A 107 7.95 -11.01 -1.30
C GLY A 107 6.69 -11.43 -2.06
N VAL A 108 6.80 -11.95 -3.29
CA VAL A 108 5.62 -12.49 -4.00
C VAL A 108 5.14 -13.75 -3.28
N VAL A 109 3.85 -13.81 -2.99
CA VAL A 109 3.23 -14.94 -2.29
C VAL A 109 2.39 -15.75 -3.25
N MET A 110 2.71 -17.02 -3.42
CA MET A 110 1.85 -17.97 -4.11
C MET A 110 0.85 -18.55 -3.11
N THR A 111 -0.45 -18.33 -3.33
CA THR A 111 -1.49 -18.75 -2.39
C THR A 111 -2.33 -19.92 -2.90
N LYS A 112 -2.28 -20.19 -4.20
CA LYS A 112 -2.91 -21.33 -4.85
C LYS A 112 -2.02 -21.85 -5.96
N ASN A 113 -1.89 -23.16 -6.09
CA ASN A 113 -1.20 -23.82 -7.19
C ASN A 113 -1.76 -25.24 -7.38
N ASP A 114 -2.92 -25.33 -8.03
CA ASP A 114 -3.62 -26.60 -8.21
C ASP A 114 -2.88 -27.48 -9.22
N GLU A 115 -2.77 -28.76 -8.90
CA GLU A 115 -2.14 -29.79 -9.76
C GLU A 115 -0.67 -29.45 -10.13
N ASP A 116 0.03 -28.67 -9.28
CA ASP A 116 1.39 -28.19 -9.53
C ASP A 116 1.51 -27.48 -10.89
N PHE A 117 0.48 -26.67 -11.24
CA PHE A 117 0.40 -26.00 -12.54
C PHE A 117 1.58 -25.06 -12.79
N LEU A 118 1.96 -24.25 -11.81
CA LEU A 118 3.23 -23.50 -11.84
C LEU A 118 4.37 -24.33 -11.25
N PRO A 119 5.60 -24.20 -11.76
CA PRO A 119 6.01 -23.30 -12.84
C PRO A 119 5.67 -23.84 -14.22
N ILE A 120 5.57 -22.93 -15.20
CA ILE A 120 5.41 -23.26 -16.61
C ILE A 120 6.60 -22.78 -17.43
N GLU A 121 7.03 -23.59 -18.39
CA GLU A 121 8.06 -23.16 -19.34
C GLU A 121 7.63 -21.89 -20.08
N PRO A 122 8.57 -20.96 -20.36
CA PRO A 122 8.26 -19.75 -21.12
C PRO A 122 7.58 -20.06 -22.45
N GLN A 123 6.42 -19.47 -22.66
CA GLN A 123 5.54 -19.73 -23.80
C GLN A 123 4.71 -18.50 -24.13
N LYS A 124 3.79 -18.62 -25.09
CA LYS A 124 2.77 -17.60 -25.32
C LYS A 124 1.78 -17.57 -24.17
N ILE A 125 1.42 -16.37 -23.72
CA ILE A 125 0.46 -16.16 -22.64
C ILE A 125 -0.43 -14.97 -22.93
N ASN A 126 -1.74 -15.12 -22.75
CA ASN A 126 -2.69 -14.02 -22.80
C ASN A 126 -2.72 -13.32 -21.45
N VAL A 127 -2.55 -12.00 -21.43
CA VAL A 127 -2.63 -11.22 -20.19
C VAL A 127 -3.84 -10.33 -20.23
N PHE A 128 -4.82 -10.63 -19.39
CA PHE A 128 -6.08 -9.92 -19.26
C PHE A 128 -6.06 -8.97 -18.05
N GLY A 129 -6.95 -7.99 -18.09
CA GLY A 129 -7.11 -6.98 -17.05
C GLY A 129 -6.36 -5.68 -17.36
N TRP A 130 -7.05 -4.57 -17.23
CA TRP A 130 -6.48 -3.23 -17.45
C TRP A 130 -5.21 -2.98 -16.61
N ALA A 131 -5.16 -3.53 -15.39
CA ALA A 131 -4.01 -3.44 -14.51
C ALA A 131 -2.73 -4.07 -15.09
N SER A 132 -2.83 -4.94 -16.10
CA SER A 132 -1.66 -5.52 -16.78
C SER A 132 -0.79 -4.47 -17.45
N THR A 133 -1.40 -3.40 -17.97
CA THR A 133 -0.72 -2.28 -18.62
C THR A 133 -0.56 -1.07 -17.72
N ASN A 134 -1.27 -1.04 -16.59
CA ASN A 134 -1.25 0.04 -15.60
C ASN A 134 -1.08 -0.52 -14.18
N PRO A 135 0.00 -1.24 -13.88
CA PRO A 135 0.21 -1.85 -12.57
C PRO A 135 0.53 -0.81 -11.49
N ILE A 136 0.41 -1.26 -10.25
CA ILE A 136 0.82 -0.49 -9.07
C ILE A 136 2.28 -0.82 -8.78
N TYR A 137 3.15 0.16 -8.95
CA TYR A 137 4.58 0.04 -8.64
C TYR A 137 4.91 0.34 -7.19
N GLY A 138 4.11 1.18 -6.54
CA GLY A 138 4.30 1.61 -5.16
C GLY A 138 3.08 2.35 -4.63
N GLY A 139 3.20 2.92 -3.43
CA GLY A 139 2.14 3.73 -2.84
C GLY A 139 1.95 5.07 -3.55
N THR A 140 0.91 5.80 -3.15
CA THR A 140 0.70 7.20 -3.53
C THR A 140 1.52 8.13 -2.63
N GLY A 141 1.69 9.39 -3.02
CA GLY A 141 2.45 10.36 -2.25
C GLY A 141 3.96 10.11 -2.25
N SER A 142 4.59 10.06 -1.08
CA SER A 142 6.05 9.90 -0.96
C SER A 142 6.58 8.53 -1.40
N GLY A 143 5.72 7.52 -1.47
CA GLY A 143 6.04 6.17 -1.97
C GLY A 143 5.84 6.01 -3.49
N THR A 144 5.59 7.08 -4.23
CA THR A 144 5.35 7.03 -5.67
C THR A 144 6.61 6.63 -6.43
N VAL A 145 6.44 5.74 -7.40
CA VAL A 145 7.48 5.31 -8.35
C VAL A 145 7.22 5.96 -9.71
N ASP A 146 8.29 6.38 -10.40
CA ASP A 146 8.18 6.86 -11.78
C ASP A 146 7.95 5.69 -12.74
N ALA A 147 6.67 5.50 -13.10
CA ALA A 147 6.24 4.42 -13.99
C ALA A 147 6.89 4.49 -15.39
N SER A 148 7.33 5.66 -15.85
CA SER A 148 7.93 5.82 -17.18
C SER A 148 9.31 5.14 -17.32
N THR A 149 9.93 4.79 -16.20
CA THR A 149 11.26 4.14 -16.15
C THR A 149 11.20 2.77 -15.47
N ALA A 150 10.03 2.33 -15.08
CA ALA A 150 9.83 1.07 -14.36
C ALA A 150 9.50 -0.08 -15.33
N VAL A 151 9.94 -1.27 -14.97
CA VAL A 151 9.55 -2.53 -15.64
C VAL A 151 8.11 -2.84 -15.27
N GLY A 152 7.23 -2.94 -16.27
CA GLY A 152 5.83 -3.33 -16.09
C GLY A 152 5.64 -4.85 -16.05
N ILE A 153 4.40 -5.29 -15.77
CA ILE A 153 4.07 -6.72 -15.71
C ILE A 153 4.37 -7.43 -17.03
N LEU A 154 3.95 -6.84 -18.16
CA LEU A 154 4.18 -7.43 -19.49
C LEU A 154 5.66 -7.54 -19.79
N GLU A 155 6.43 -6.48 -19.54
CA GLU A 155 7.89 -6.48 -19.74
C GLU A 155 8.59 -7.49 -18.83
N GLY A 156 8.16 -7.61 -17.56
CA GLY A 156 8.70 -8.61 -16.64
C GLY A 156 8.46 -10.05 -17.10
N LEU A 157 7.30 -10.34 -17.68
CA LEU A 157 7.01 -11.63 -18.31
C LEU A 157 7.89 -11.86 -19.57
N GLU A 158 8.04 -10.85 -20.41
CA GLU A 158 8.87 -10.90 -21.61
C GLU A 158 10.36 -11.10 -21.27
N ASN A 159 10.87 -10.45 -20.22
CA ASN A 159 12.23 -10.64 -19.73
C ASN A 159 12.49 -12.07 -19.24
N ALA A 160 11.46 -12.76 -18.72
CA ALA A 160 11.52 -14.17 -18.35
C ALA A 160 11.28 -15.12 -19.55
N GLY A 161 11.12 -14.58 -20.77
CA GLY A 161 11.02 -15.35 -22.01
C GLY A 161 9.59 -15.68 -22.46
N PHE A 162 8.56 -15.18 -21.81
CA PHE A 162 7.20 -15.33 -22.28
C PHE A 162 6.92 -14.41 -23.48
N GLU A 163 6.01 -14.80 -24.36
CA GLU A 163 5.49 -13.95 -25.43
C GLU A 163 4.07 -13.48 -25.05
N THR A 164 3.86 -12.17 -24.83
CA THR A 164 2.56 -11.64 -24.46
C THR A 164 1.71 -11.27 -25.68
N ASN A 165 0.38 -11.32 -25.53
CA ASN A 165 -0.55 -10.99 -26.62
C ASN A 165 -0.68 -9.48 -26.76
N THR A 166 -0.08 -8.91 -27.81
CA THR A 166 -0.05 -7.47 -28.06
C THR A 166 -1.41 -6.88 -28.42
N GLU A 167 -2.33 -7.64 -29.06
CA GLU A 167 -3.67 -7.13 -29.34
C GLU A 167 -4.47 -6.84 -28.06
N LEU A 168 -4.33 -7.71 -27.05
CA LEU A 168 -4.93 -7.46 -25.74
C LEU A 168 -4.30 -6.26 -25.05
N SER A 169 -2.97 -6.21 -25.00
CA SER A 169 -2.27 -5.12 -24.30
C SER A 169 -2.50 -3.76 -24.97
N ASP A 170 -2.62 -3.72 -26.29
CA ASP A 170 -2.91 -2.48 -27.03
C ASP A 170 -4.34 -1.99 -26.73
N MET A 171 -5.33 -2.89 -26.69
CA MET A 171 -6.70 -2.55 -26.27
C MET A 171 -6.73 -1.94 -24.87
N TYR A 172 -6.01 -2.52 -23.90
CA TYR A 172 -5.95 -1.99 -22.55
C TYR A 172 -5.20 -0.65 -22.46
N ARG A 173 -4.16 -0.43 -23.27
CA ARG A 173 -3.45 0.87 -23.34
C ARG A 173 -4.32 1.97 -23.94
N GLU A 174 -5.19 1.63 -24.90
CA GLU A 174 -6.13 2.58 -25.49
C GLU A 174 -7.30 2.90 -24.57
N TYR A 175 -7.66 1.98 -23.67
CA TYR A 175 -8.77 2.15 -22.75
C TYR A 175 -8.29 2.89 -21.49
N ARG A 176 -8.68 4.20 -21.35
CA ARG A 176 -8.30 5.04 -20.20
C ARG A 176 -6.79 4.96 -19.93
N GLU A 177 -6.01 5.72 -20.69
CA GLU A 177 -4.54 5.68 -20.72
C GLU A 177 -3.87 5.83 -19.34
N ASP A 178 -4.43 6.67 -18.47
CA ASP A 178 -3.86 6.99 -17.16
C ASP A 178 -4.62 6.35 -16.01
N ARG A 179 -3.88 5.82 -15.04
CA ARG A 179 -4.46 5.40 -13.76
C ARG A 179 -5.07 6.60 -13.04
N PRO A 180 -6.30 6.48 -12.55
CA PRO A 180 -6.92 7.51 -11.73
C PRO A 180 -6.06 7.87 -10.52
N ALA A 181 -5.97 9.17 -10.23
CA ALA A 181 -5.13 9.66 -9.16
C ALA A 181 -5.81 9.52 -7.79
N ILE A 182 -5.16 8.81 -6.88
CA ILE A 182 -5.50 8.84 -5.45
C ILE A 182 -4.55 9.83 -4.78
N SER A 183 -5.10 10.90 -4.20
CA SER A 183 -4.35 12.03 -3.69
C SER A 183 -4.72 12.36 -2.24
N ILE A 184 -3.72 12.68 -1.44
CA ILE A 184 -3.92 13.18 -0.07
C ILE A 184 -4.50 14.60 -0.03
N ASN A 185 -4.52 15.33 -1.15
CA ASN A 185 -4.77 16.77 -1.13
C ASN A 185 -6.17 17.20 -1.59
N ASP A 186 -6.77 16.57 -2.60
CA ASP A 186 -7.99 17.08 -3.24
C ASP A 186 -8.92 16.00 -3.79
N GLY A 187 -9.48 15.17 -2.92
CA GLY A 187 -10.41 14.13 -3.34
C GLY A 187 -9.72 13.01 -4.13
N GLN A 188 -10.27 11.83 -4.03
CA GLN A 188 -9.75 10.65 -4.69
C GLN A 188 -10.60 10.30 -5.89
N ASP A 189 -9.99 9.84 -6.96
CA ASP A 189 -10.66 9.13 -8.02
C ASP A 189 -10.49 7.61 -7.77
N TRP A 190 -11.56 7.00 -7.29
CA TRP A 190 -11.60 5.57 -6.95
C TRP A 190 -11.93 4.67 -8.12
N THR A 191 -12.01 5.22 -9.33
CA THR A 191 -12.31 4.45 -10.53
C THR A 191 -11.32 3.29 -10.68
N LEU A 192 -11.87 2.10 -10.88
CA LEU A 192 -11.14 0.89 -11.26
C LEU A 192 -11.38 0.67 -12.75
N PRO A 193 -10.50 1.18 -13.63
CA PRO A 193 -10.69 0.98 -15.04
C PRO A 193 -10.63 -0.50 -15.38
N GLU A 194 -11.63 -0.98 -16.10
CA GLU A 194 -11.64 -2.29 -16.71
C GLU A 194 -12.54 -2.26 -17.95
N VAL A 195 -12.15 -2.98 -18.99
CA VAL A 195 -12.89 -3.01 -20.25
C VAL A 195 -14.15 -3.85 -20.07
N PRO A 196 -15.36 -3.30 -20.30
CA PRO A 196 -16.59 -4.08 -20.27
C PRO A 196 -16.52 -5.24 -21.26
N VAL A 197 -17.00 -6.42 -20.86
CA VAL A 197 -16.98 -7.62 -21.72
C VAL A 197 -17.68 -7.41 -23.06
N ALA A 198 -18.71 -6.55 -23.09
CA ALA A 198 -19.39 -6.18 -24.33
C ALA A 198 -18.50 -5.44 -25.35
N ASP A 199 -17.40 -4.85 -24.91
CA ASP A 199 -16.46 -4.11 -25.76
C ASP A 199 -15.33 -5.01 -26.31
N TYR A 200 -15.23 -6.26 -25.84
CA TYR A 200 -14.35 -7.25 -26.47
C TYR A 200 -14.92 -7.71 -27.79
N SER A 201 -14.25 -7.40 -28.88
CA SER A 201 -14.68 -7.89 -30.20
C SER A 201 -14.46 -9.40 -30.31
N ASP A 202 -15.31 -10.05 -31.11
CA ASP A 202 -15.13 -11.47 -31.43
C ASP A 202 -13.72 -11.75 -31.97
N THR A 203 -13.15 -10.82 -32.75
CA THR A 203 -11.80 -10.94 -33.32
C THR A 203 -10.72 -10.97 -32.24
N ILE A 204 -10.81 -10.13 -31.21
CA ILE A 204 -9.85 -10.12 -30.08
C ILE A 204 -9.90 -11.46 -29.35
N MET A 205 -11.09 -11.98 -29.06
CA MET A 205 -11.25 -13.25 -28.36
C MET A 205 -10.83 -14.46 -29.21
N GLU A 206 -11.11 -14.44 -30.51
CA GLU A 206 -10.62 -15.46 -31.46
C GLU A 206 -9.09 -15.44 -31.55
N ASN A 207 -8.48 -14.24 -31.61
CA ASN A 207 -7.04 -14.08 -31.57
C ASN A 207 -6.46 -14.63 -30.26
N ALA A 208 -7.01 -14.24 -29.10
CA ALA A 208 -6.53 -14.69 -27.79
C ALA A 208 -6.54 -16.24 -27.69
N LYS A 209 -7.62 -16.89 -28.12
CA LYS A 209 -7.71 -18.37 -28.16
C LYS A 209 -6.70 -19.02 -29.10
N ALA A 210 -6.45 -18.37 -30.24
CA ALA A 210 -5.47 -18.89 -31.21
C ALA A 210 -4.03 -18.64 -30.76
N PHE A 211 -3.82 -17.64 -29.90
CA PHE A 211 -2.50 -17.24 -29.40
C PHE A 211 -1.98 -18.19 -28.32
N SER A 212 -2.80 -18.49 -27.31
CA SER A 212 -2.42 -19.37 -26.18
C SER A 212 -3.66 -19.96 -25.51
N ASP A 213 -3.51 -21.15 -24.91
CA ASP A 213 -4.48 -21.78 -24.01
C ASP A 213 -4.33 -21.36 -22.55
N THR A 214 -3.30 -20.57 -22.25
CA THR A 214 -3.01 -20.05 -20.92
C THR A 214 -3.34 -18.57 -20.84
N ALA A 215 -4.08 -18.18 -19.80
CA ALA A 215 -4.45 -16.83 -19.49
C ALA A 215 -3.93 -16.40 -18.11
N LEU A 216 -3.54 -15.14 -17.99
CA LEU A 216 -3.20 -14.49 -16.73
C LEU A 216 -4.15 -13.30 -16.55
N ILE A 217 -4.84 -13.21 -15.42
CA ILE A 217 -5.71 -12.07 -15.07
C ILE A 217 -4.98 -11.23 -14.04
N VAL A 218 -4.85 -9.93 -14.30
CA VAL A 218 -4.26 -8.97 -13.36
C VAL A 218 -5.33 -8.08 -12.80
N LEU A 219 -5.50 -8.11 -11.49
CA LEU A 219 -6.35 -7.19 -10.72
C LEU A 219 -5.49 -6.33 -9.82
N SER A 220 -5.88 -5.08 -9.59
CA SER A 220 -5.12 -4.19 -8.72
C SER A 220 -6.00 -3.31 -7.85
N ARG A 221 -5.50 -3.00 -6.66
CA ARG A 221 -6.14 -2.05 -5.73
C ARG A 221 -5.11 -1.05 -5.25
N THR A 222 -5.30 0.19 -5.62
CA THR A 222 -4.44 1.30 -5.20
C THR A 222 -4.92 1.83 -3.85
N GLY A 223 -3.99 2.16 -2.99
CA GLY A 223 -4.18 2.86 -1.73
C GLY A 223 -3.02 3.79 -1.47
N GLY A 224 -3.12 4.65 -0.47
CA GLY A 224 -2.03 5.55 -0.15
C GLY A 224 -2.29 6.41 1.08
N GLU A 225 -1.30 7.21 1.41
CA GLU A 225 -1.33 8.12 2.54
C GLU A 225 -2.54 9.07 2.46
N GLY A 226 -3.35 9.13 3.53
CA GLY A 226 -4.52 10.00 3.61
C GLY A 226 -5.70 9.57 2.72
N ALA A 227 -5.67 8.35 2.18
CA ALA A 227 -6.68 7.78 1.30
C ALA A 227 -7.18 6.45 1.85
N ASP A 228 -8.02 6.50 2.88
CA ASP A 228 -8.67 5.31 3.42
C ASP A 228 -9.59 4.70 2.36
N LEU A 229 -9.48 3.37 2.20
CA LEU A 229 -10.24 2.66 1.18
C LEU A 229 -11.73 2.65 1.51
N PRO A 230 -12.60 2.97 0.54
CA PRO A 230 -14.04 2.94 0.75
C PRO A 230 -14.54 1.52 1.01
N HIS A 231 -15.36 1.36 2.05
CA HIS A 231 -16.06 0.10 2.32
C HIS A 231 -17.53 0.14 1.84
N ASP A 232 -17.94 1.23 1.21
CA ASP A 232 -19.22 1.38 0.51
C ASP A 232 -19.02 2.20 -0.77
N MET A 233 -18.72 1.52 -1.85
CA MET A 233 -18.52 2.14 -3.17
C MET A 233 -19.81 2.72 -3.74
N GLY A 234 -20.97 2.18 -3.38
CA GLY A 234 -22.27 2.73 -3.78
C GLY A 234 -22.42 4.17 -3.30
N SER A 235 -21.97 4.48 -2.10
CA SER A 235 -22.02 5.84 -1.55
C SER A 235 -21.04 6.80 -2.22
N ILE A 236 -19.93 6.31 -2.76
CA ILE A 236 -19.01 7.09 -3.59
C ILE A 236 -19.69 7.43 -4.93
N MET A 237 -20.32 6.43 -5.55
CA MET A 237 -20.94 6.57 -6.88
C MET A 237 -22.16 7.46 -6.89
N ASP A 238 -22.99 7.42 -5.85
CA ASP A 238 -24.19 8.29 -5.71
C ASP A 238 -23.85 9.68 -5.16
N GLY A 239 -22.61 9.91 -4.74
CA GLY A 239 -22.12 11.17 -4.21
C GLY A 239 -22.56 11.46 -2.78
N SER A 240 -23.20 10.52 -2.06
CA SER A 240 -23.67 10.73 -0.68
C SER A 240 -22.52 10.93 0.31
N THR A 241 -21.34 10.37 0.04
CA THR A 241 -20.12 10.64 0.81
C THR A 241 -19.64 12.09 0.71
N MET A 242 -20.04 12.83 -0.32
CA MET A 242 -19.70 14.24 -0.47
C MET A 242 -20.28 15.13 0.65
N ASP A 243 -21.37 14.68 1.27
CA ASP A 243 -22.05 15.40 2.35
C ASP A 243 -21.42 15.16 3.73
N VAL A 244 -20.57 14.13 3.88
CA VAL A 244 -19.94 13.76 5.16
C VAL A 244 -18.71 14.63 5.49
N GLY A 245 -18.33 15.50 4.58
CA GLY A 245 -17.64 16.75 4.94
C GLY A 245 -16.15 16.73 5.19
N THR A 246 -15.39 15.68 5.12
CA THR A 246 -13.92 15.82 5.06
C THR A 246 -13.45 15.85 3.61
N LYS A 247 -12.48 16.73 3.31
CA LYS A 247 -11.90 16.81 1.96
C LYS A 247 -11.24 15.49 1.52
N TYR A 248 -10.92 14.62 2.46
CA TYR A 248 -10.34 13.29 2.23
C TYR A 248 -11.37 12.24 1.79
N LEU A 249 -12.65 12.47 2.05
CA LEU A 249 -13.74 11.57 1.65
C LEU A 249 -14.41 11.95 0.33
N ARG A 250 -14.05 13.09 -0.24
CA ARG A 250 -14.58 13.48 -1.54
C ARG A 250 -13.96 12.57 -2.60
N GLY A 251 -14.63 11.47 -2.83
CA GLY A 251 -14.27 10.54 -3.87
C GLY A 251 -15.15 10.68 -5.09
N SER A 252 -14.61 10.36 -6.25
CA SER A 252 -15.35 10.19 -7.49
C SER A 252 -15.18 8.77 -8.00
N TYR A 253 -16.13 8.32 -8.77
CA TYR A 253 -16.07 7.06 -9.50
C TYR A 253 -16.70 7.23 -10.87
N THR A 254 -16.06 6.76 -11.89
CA THR A 254 -16.59 6.73 -13.25
C THR A 254 -16.84 5.28 -13.64
N ASN A 255 -18.10 4.91 -13.85
CA ASN A 255 -18.47 3.59 -14.32
C ASN A 255 -17.73 3.19 -15.60
N ASN A 256 -17.41 1.92 -15.72
CA ASN A 256 -16.84 1.35 -16.94
C ASN A 256 -17.90 1.12 -18.00
N SER A 257 -19.14 0.81 -17.63
CA SER A 257 -20.26 0.58 -18.52
C SER A 257 -21.37 1.61 -18.32
N ASP A 258 -22.06 1.98 -19.41
CA ASP A 258 -23.29 2.78 -19.36
C ASP A 258 -24.53 1.92 -19.03
N GLU A 259 -24.42 0.59 -19.07
CA GLU A 259 -25.54 -0.33 -18.93
C GLU A 259 -25.77 -0.78 -17.48
N TYR A 260 -24.74 -0.72 -16.62
CA TYR A 260 -24.81 -1.17 -15.24
C TYR A 260 -23.85 -0.38 -14.33
N ALA A 261 -24.12 -0.40 -13.05
CA ALA A 261 -23.21 0.12 -12.03
C ALA A 261 -22.13 -0.92 -11.71
N ASP A 262 -20.88 -0.46 -11.56
CA ASP A 262 -19.74 -1.31 -11.20
C ASP A 262 -19.83 -1.84 -9.77
N PHE A 263 -20.46 -1.10 -8.87
CA PHE A 263 -20.66 -1.49 -7.48
C PHE A 263 -22.09 -1.29 -7.02
N GLU A 264 -22.56 -2.16 -6.17
CA GLU A 264 -23.82 -2.02 -5.44
C GLU A 264 -23.60 -1.26 -4.11
N ALA A 265 -24.70 -0.81 -3.50
CA ALA A 265 -24.65 -0.19 -2.18
C ALA A 265 -24.12 -1.18 -1.12
N GLY A 266 -23.17 -0.75 -0.31
CA GLY A 266 -22.51 -1.56 0.71
C GLY A 266 -21.35 -2.42 0.20
N GLN A 267 -21.07 -2.42 -1.10
CA GLN A 267 -19.93 -3.12 -1.67
C GLN A 267 -18.61 -2.37 -1.41
N SER A 268 -17.58 -3.09 -0.97
CA SER A 268 -16.28 -2.53 -0.67
C SER A 268 -15.42 -2.33 -1.94
N TYR A 269 -14.52 -1.36 -1.90
CA TYR A 269 -13.45 -1.21 -2.89
C TYR A 269 -12.55 -2.46 -3.02
N LEU A 270 -12.49 -3.28 -1.96
CA LEU A 270 -11.70 -4.51 -1.88
C LEU A 270 -12.48 -5.77 -2.30
N GLU A 271 -13.64 -5.60 -2.89
CA GLU A 271 -14.39 -6.64 -3.62
C GLU A 271 -14.20 -6.47 -5.14
N LEU A 272 -14.57 -7.47 -5.93
CA LEU A 272 -14.62 -7.32 -7.39
C LEU A 272 -15.68 -6.29 -7.77
N SER A 273 -15.32 -5.36 -8.66
CA SER A 273 -16.35 -4.63 -9.40
C SER A 273 -17.10 -5.58 -10.32
N ARG A 274 -18.30 -5.20 -10.75
CA ARG A 274 -19.06 -6.01 -11.68
C ARG A 274 -18.31 -6.22 -13.01
N THR A 275 -17.65 -5.19 -13.52
CA THR A 275 -16.87 -5.33 -14.78
C THR A 275 -15.68 -6.28 -14.59
N GLU A 276 -15.02 -6.28 -13.45
CA GLU A 276 -13.96 -7.25 -13.14
C GLU A 276 -14.52 -8.67 -12.97
N ALA A 277 -15.68 -8.83 -12.34
CA ALA A 277 -16.33 -10.13 -12.21
C ALA A 277 -16.74 -10.69 -13.59
N ASP A 278 -17.34 -9.86 -14.45
CA ASP A 278 -17.69 -10.24 -15.82
C ASP A 278 -16.43 -10.62 -16.64
N LEU A 279 -15.28 -9.95 -16.43
CA LEU A 279 -13.99 -10.32 -17.02
C LEU A 279 -13.54 -11.71 -16.57
N VAL A 280 -13.58 -11.99 -15.27
CA VAL A 280 -13.20 -13.30 -14.71
C VAL A 280 -14.08 -14.39 -15.29
N ASP A 281 -15.40 -14.21 -15.31
CA ASP A 281 -16.36 -15.14 -15.90
C ASP A 281 -16.06 -15.40 -17.38
N MET A 282 -15.80 -14.35 -18.15
CA MET A 282 -15.45 -14.46 -19.56
C MET A 282 -14.18 -15.28 -19.76
N VAL A 283 -13.09 -14.94 -19.05
CA VAL A 283 -11.80 -15.61 -19.21
C VAL A 283 -11.91 -17.07 -18.78
N CYS A 284 -12.48 -17.36 -17.60
CA CYS A 284 -12.64 -18.72 -17.11
C CYS A 284 -13.59 -19.57 -17.97
N SER A 285 -14.52 -18.96 -18.73
CA SER A 285 -15.34 -19.67 -19.69
C SER A 285 -14.63 -20.05 -20.99
N GLN A 286 -13.48 -19.45 -21.28
CA GLN A 286 -12.75 -19.59 -22.54
C GLN A 286 -11.39 -20.27 -22.42
N PHE A 287 -10.80 -20.29 -21.21
CA PHE A 287 -9.46 -20.82 -20.93
C PHE A 287 -9.52 -21.79 -19.75
N ASP A 288 -8.85 -22.92 -19.90
CA ASP A 288 -8.77 -23.96 -18.85
C ASP A 288 -7.61 -23.74 -17.88
N ASN A 289 -6.63 -22.91 -18.27
CA ASN A 289 -5.41 -22.63 -17.50
C ASN A 289 -5.33 -21.12 -17.19
N VAL A 290 -5.81 -20.74 -16.02
CA VAL A 290 -5.86 -19.34 -15.61
C VAL A 290 -4.97 -19.11 -14.38
N ILE A 291 -4.13 -18.08 -14.46
CA ILE A 291 -3.34 -17.56 -13.36
C ILE A 291 -3.95 -16.23 -12.94
N VAL A 292 -4.18 -16.01 -11.65
CA VAL A 292 -4.61 -14.72 -11.11
C VAL A 292 -3.44 -14.05 -10.42
N VAL A 293 -3.19 -12.79 -10.76
CA VAL A 293 -2.23 -11.93 -10.08
C VAL A 293 -2.99 -10.78 -9.43
N TYR A 294 -2.94 -10.71 -8.12
CA TYR A 294 -3.40 -9.56 -7.38
C TYR A 294 -2.23 -8.60 -7.11
N ASN A 295 -2.28 -7.44 -7.74
CA ASN A 295 -1.29 -6.38 -7.57
C ASN A 295 -1.83 -5.30 -6.63
N GLY A 296 -1.52 -5.43 -5.35
CA GLY A 296 -1.96 -4.51 -4.30
C GLY A 296 -1.38 -4.87 -2.95
N ALA A 297 -1.28 -3.89 -2.06
CA ALA A 297 -0.79 -4.06 -0.70
C ALA A 297 -1.91 -4.28 0.33
N ASN A 298 -3.17 -4.21 -0.10
CA ASN A 298 -4.33 -4.38 0.75
C ASN A 298 -4.90 -5.80 0.61
N THR A 299 -5.51 -6.33 1.66
CA THR A 299 -6.24 -7.59 1.58
C THR A 299 -7.54 -7.40 0.79
N MET A 300 -7.66 -8.08 -0.35
CA MET A 300 -8.86 -8.12 -1.19
C MET A 300 -9.62 -9.41 -0.92
N GLU A 301 -10.94 -9.39 -1.06
CA GLU A 301 -11.69 -10.64 -1.06
C GLU A 301 -11.34 -11.45 -2.30
N LEU A 302 -10.70 -12.60 -2.09
CA LEU A 302 -10.28 -13.52 -3.15
C LEU A 302 -11.04 -14.86 -3.12
N GLY A 303 -12.03 -15.01 -2.24
CA GLY A 303 -12.82 -16.24 -2.09
C GLY A 303 -13.50 -16.69 -3.40
N TRP A 304 -13.79 -15.74 -4.30
CA TRP A 304 -14.33 -16.04 -5.61
C TRP A 304 -13.41 -16.92 -6.48
N THR A 305 -12.08 -16.93 -6.23
CA THR A 305 -11.13 -17.77 -7.00
C THR A 305 -11.36 -19.27 -6.81
N GLU A 306 -12.06 -19.67 -5.75
CA GLU A 306 -12.42 -21.06 -5.48
C GLU A 306 -13.64 -21.54 -6.31
N ASN A 307 -14.37 -20.60 -6.94
CA ASN A 307 -15.56 -20.92 -7.74
C ASN A 307 -15.22 -21.35 -9.17
N TYR A 308 -13.92 -21.28 -9.56
CA TYR A 308 -13.46 -21.56 -10.91
C TYR A 308 -12.36 -22.61 -10.90
N ASP A 309 -12.66 -23.82 -11.37
CA ASP A 309 -11.66 -24.89 -11.54
C ASP A 309 -10.55 -24.52 -12.53
N GLN A 310 -10.80 -23.53 -13.39
CA GLN A 310 -9.86 -23.01 -14.38
C GLN A 310 -8.76 -22.15 -13.73
N ILE A 311 -9.00 -21.54 -12.58
CA ILE A 311 -8.00 -20.78 -11.86
C ILE A 311 -7.05 -21.76 -11.17
N LYS A 312 -5.92 -22.02 -11.84
CA LYS A 312 -4.90 -22.96 -11.36
C LYS A 312 -3.97 -22.36 -10.34
N SER A 313 -3.66 -21.08 -10.46
CA SER A 313 -2.71 -20.44 -9.54
C SER A 313 -3.13 -19.01 -9.19
N VAL A 314 -2.79 -18.60 -7.97
CA VAL A 314 -3.03 -17.23 -7.46
C VAL A 314 -1.74 -16.71 -6.84
N LEU A 315 -1.29 -15.55 -7.31
CA LEU A 315 -0.10 -14.85 -6.85
C LEU A 315 -0.47 -13.48 -6.28
N LEU A 316 0.02 -13.19 -5.09
CA LEU A 316 -0.08 -11.86 -4.49
C LEU A 316 1.23 -11.12 -4.73
N CYS A 317 1.16 -10.00 -5.45
CA CYS A 317 2.29 -9.16 -5.79
C CYS A 317 1.99 -7.72 -5.37
N ALA A 318 2.56 -7.25 -4.30
CA ALA A 318 2.44 -5.88 -3.83
C ALA A 318 3.10 -4.89 -4.82
N GLY A 319 3.19 -3.62 -4.46
CA GLY A 319 3.92 -2.64 -5.28
C GLY A 319 5.37 -3.04 -5.47
N ALA A 320 5.75 -3.34 -6.71
CA ALA A 320 7.01 -4.00 -7.04
C ALA A 320 8.20 -3.05 -7.25
N GLY A 321 8.02 -1.74 -7.04
CA GLY A 321 9.08 -0.75 -7.30
C GLY A 321 9.46 -0.66 -8.78
N ALA A 322 10.66 -0.18 -9.05
CA ALA A 322 11.08 0.12 -10.42
C ALA A 322 11.37 -1.12 -11.29
N THR A 323 11.77 -2.25 -10.71
CA THR A 323 12.20 -3.44 -11.47
C THR A 323 11.60 -4.75 -10.97
N GLY A 324 10.83 -4.71 -9.88
CA GLY A 324 10.38 -5.92 -9.21
C GLY A 324 9.41 -6.80 -10.01
N PHE A 325 8.72 -6.29 -11.04
CA PHE A 325 7.89 -7.15 -11.88
C PHE A 325 8.68 -8.16 -12.72
N ASN A 326 10.02 -8.05 -12.80
CA ASN A 326 10.85 -9.17 -13.29
C ASN A 326 10.66 -10.42 -12.42
N ALA A 327 10.54 -10.24 -11.09
CA ALA A 327 10.30 -11.33 -10.17
C ALA A 327 9.02 -12.13 -10.48
N LEU A 328 7.97 -11.47 -10.96
CA LEU A 328 6.74 -12.16 -11.35
C LEU A 328 6.96 -13.12 -12.51
N GLY A 329 7.70 -12.67 -13.54
CA GLY A 329 8.09 -13.53 -14.67
C GLY A 329 8.99 -14.68 -14.22
N ASN A 330 9.99 -14.41 -13.37
CA ASN A 330 10.93 -15.41 -12.85
C ASN A 330 10.22 -16.49 -12.00
N ILE A 331 9.21 -16.09 -11.23
CA ILE A 331 8.41 -17.04 -10.45
C ILE A 331 7.55 -17.89 -11.39
N ILE A 332 6.80 -17.29 -12.30
CA ILE A 332 5.92 -18.05 -13.20
C ILE A 332 6.73 -19.03 -14.06
N SER A 333 7.95 -18.66 -14.48
CA SER A 333 8.85 -19.54 -15.26
C SER A 333 9.57 -20.61 -14.42
N GLY A 334 9.60 -20.46 -13.09
CA GLY A 334 10.34 -21.36 -12.19
C GLY A 334 11.83 -21.03 -12.05
N GLU A 335 12.31 -19.92 -12.60
CA GLU A 335 13.66 -19.44 -12.34
C GLU A 335 13.83 -19.08 -10.85
N VAL A 336 12.76 -18.61 -10.23
CA VAL A 336 12.67 -18.36 -8.78
C VAL A 336 11.54 -19.20 -8.19
N ASN A 337 11.85 -20.00 -7.18
CA ASN A 337 10.85 -20.70 -6.39
C ASN A 337 10.25 -19.73 -5.36
N PRO A 338 8.92 -19.45 -5.36
CA PRO A 338 8.30 -18.53 -4.44
C PRO A 338 8.49 -18.96 -2.97
N SER A 339 8.77 -18.00 -2.12
CA SER A 339 9.01 -18.21 -0.70
C SER A 339 8.41 -17.10 0.18
N GLY A 340 7.64 -16.20 -0.43
CA GLY A 340 6.89 -15.15 0.26
C GLY A 340 5.82 -15.72 1.18
N ARG A 341 5.49 -14.97 2.23
CA ARG A 341 4.43 -15.30 3.19
C ARG A 341 3.48 -14.12 3.37
N THR A 342 2.22 -14.40 3.56
CA THR A 342 1.22 -13.36 3.87
C THR A 342 1.59 -12.64 5.17
N ALA A 343 1.59 -11.32 5.14
CA ALA A 343 1.81 -10.48 6.32
C ALA A 343 0.49 -10.10 7.03
N ASP A 344 -0.65 -10.47 6.45
CA ASP A 344 -1.99 -10.29 6.96
C ASP A 344 -2.79 -11.58 6.90
N THR A 345 -3.88 -11.64 7.68
CA THR A 345 -4.90 -12.68 7.51
C THR A 345 -5.87 -12.24 6.41
N TRP A 346 -6.05 -13.06 5.40
CA TRP A 346 -6.97 -12.83 4.31
C TRP A 346 -8.30 -13.51 4.62
N VAL A 347 -9.37 -12.76 4.59
CA VAL A 347 -10.72 -13.24 4.90
C VAL A 347 -11.54 -13.46 3.63
N ARG A 348 -12.57 -14.31 3.75
CA ARG A 348 -13.53 -14.57 2.66
C ARG A 348 -14.56 -13.46 2.51
N ASP A 349 -14.83 -12.74 3.61
CA ASP A 349 -15.84 -11.68 3.72
C ASP A 349 -15.30 -10.61 4.67
N LEU A 350 -15.02 -9.43 4.14
CA LEU A 350 -14.45 -8.30 4.88
C LEU A 350 -15.34 -7.83 6.03
N THR A 351 -16.66 -8.07 5.96
CA THR A 351 -17.60 -7.70 7.01
C THR A 351 -17.35 -8.48 8.31
N GLN A 352 -16.63 -9.59 8.24
CA GLN A 352 -16.25 -10.43 9.39
C GLN A 352 -14.93 -10.01 10.05
N THR A 353 -14.27 -8.98 9.53
CA THR A 353 -13.04 -8.47 10.15
C THR A 353 -13.34 -7.69 11.42
N PRO A 354 -12.47 -7.74 12.44
CA PRO A 354 -12.70 -7.03 13.70
C PRO A 354 -12.70 -5.51 13.55
N TYR A 355 -12.13 -5.00 12.47
CA TYR A 355 -12.00 -3.58 12.18
C TYR A 355 -13.04 -3.04 11.18
N TYR A 356 -13.88 -3.88 10.57
CA TYR A 356 -14.80 -3.45 9.50
C TYR A 356 -15.68 -2.27 9.89
N ASN A 357 -16.27 -2.33 11.08
CA ASN A 357 -17.09 -1.25 11.61
C ASN A 357 -16.30 -0.07 12.19
N ASN A 358 -14.97 -0.09 12.02
CA ASN A 358 -14.05 0.90 12.58
C ASN A 358 -13.14 1.52 11.51
N ILE A 359 -13.20 1.01 10.28
CA ILE A 359 -12.58 1.64 9.10
C ILE A 359 -13.53 2.68 8.51
N GLY A 360 -12.95 3.77 8.04
CA GLY A 360 -13.67 4.85 7.39
C GLY A 360 -13.66 6.12 8.24
N HIS A 361 -14.43 7.08 7.78
CA HIS A 361 -14.43 8.41 8.37
C HIS A 361 -15.64 8.60 9.28
N PHE A 362 -15.48 8.25 10.53
CA PHE A 362 -16.48 8.51 11.54
C PHE A 362 -16.33 9.94 12.06
N ALA A 363 -17.19 10.84 11.61
CA ALA A 363 -17.24 12.21 12.11
C ALA A 363 -18.18 12.33 13.31
N TYR A 364 -17.83 13.21 14.25
CA TYR A 364 -18.76 13.57 15.32
C TYR A 364 -19.99 14.28 14.74
N THR A 365 -21.19 13.90 15.17
CA THR A 365 -22.45 14.58 14.76
C THR A 365 -22.52 16.02 15.24
N ASN A 366 -21.80 16.37 16.30
CA ASN A 366 -21.62 17.72 16.85
C ASN A 366 -20.22 18.28 16.52
N THR A 367 -19.74 18.08 15.31
CA THR A 367 -18.36 18.38 14.91
C THR A 367 -17.97 19.83 15.16
N GLU A 368 -18.89 20.80 15.04
CA GLU A 368 -18.62 22.22 15.31
C GLU A 368 -18.23 22.46 16.78
N ASP A 369 -18.94 21.83 17.72
CA ASP A 369 -18.65 21.95 19.16
C ASP A 369 -17.30 21.29 19.50
N VAL A 370 -17.03 20.11 18.91
CA VAL A 370 -15.79 19.37 19.13
C VAL A 370 -14.60 20.11 18.52
N ALA A 371 -14.73 20.63 17.30
CA ALA A 371 -13.70 21.41 16.63
C ALA A 371 -13.39 22.70 17.43
N ALA A 372 -14.39 23.41 17.93
CA ALA A 372 -14.20 24.59 18.76
C ALA A 372 -13.47 24.25 20.07
N ALA A 373 -13.80 23.14 20.72
CA ALA A 373 -13.14 22.67 21.95
C ALA A 373 -11.69 22.26 21.71
N ALA A 374 -11.42 21.65 20.55
CA ALA A 374 -10.08 21.20 20.15
C ALA A 374 -9.24 22.30 19.51
N GLN A 375 -9.79 23.48 19.27
CA GLN A 375 -9.17 24.58 18.52
C GLN A 375 -8.74 24.15 17.11
N ALA A 376 -9.53 23.26 16.50
CA ALA A 376 -9.33 22.71 15.16
C ALA A 376 -10.28 23.39 14.16
N ASP A 377 -9.87 23.45 12.91
CA ASP A 377 -10.69 23.90 11.81
C ASP A 377 -11.26 22.68 11.05
N GLY A 378 -12.55 22.71 10.76
CA GLY A 378 -13.20 21.71 9.91
C GLY A 378 -13.87 20.59 10.70
N ILE A 379 -14.02 19.42 10.06
CA ILE A 379 -14.68 18.26 10.62
C ILE A 379 -13.71 17.46 11.47
N VAL A 380 -14.16 17.07 12.65
CA VAL A 380 -13.39 16.23 13.57
C VAL A 380 -13.94 14.81 13.49
N SER A 381 -13.08 13.88 13.12
CA SER A 381 -13.36 12.46 13.10
C SER A 381 -12.80 11.76 14.35
N PHE A 382 -13.18 10.51 14.55
CA PHE A 382 -12.68 9.67 15.63
C PHE A 382 -12.40 8.25 15.13
N VAL A 383 -11.55 7.54 15.85
CA VAL A 383 -11.26 6.11 15.67
C VAL A 383 -11.49 5.41 17.00
N ASN A 384 -12.23 4.30 16.97
CA ASN A 384 -12.38 3.40 18.09
C ASN A 384 -11.41 2.21 17.93
N TYR A 385 -10.46 2.07 18.84
CA TYR A 385 -9.54 0.92 18.85
C TYR A 385 -10.24 -0.29 19.49
N ASN A 386 -11.25 -0.85 18.78
CA ASN A 386 -12.11 -1.91 19.32
C ASN A 386 -11.39 -3.25 19.45
N GLU A 387 -10.38 -3.49 18.60
CA GLU A 387 -9.65 -4.75 18.56
C GLU A 387 -8.84 -5.00 19.84
N GLY A 388 -8.39 -3.93 20.52
CA GLY A 388 -7.53 -4.05 21.68
C GLY A 388 -6.23 -4.80 21.34
N ILE A 389 -5.97 -5.93 22.00
CA ILE A 389 -4.82 -6.79 21.70
C ILE A 389 -5.09 -7.77 20.55
N TYR A 390 -6.34 -7.90 20.11
CA TYR A 390 -6.78 -8.87 19.11
C TYR A 390 -6.68 -8.30 17.69
N THR A 391 -5.50 -7.85 17.30
CA THR A 391 -5.22 -7.31 15.96
C THR A 391 -4.74 -8.42 15.02
N GLY A 392 -5.20 -8.37 13.76
CA GLY A 392 -4.80 -9.32 12.71
C GLY A 392 -5.07 -10.77 13.09
N TYR A 393 -4.13 -11.67 12.84
CA TYR A 393 -4.27 -13.12 13.11
C TYR A 393 -4.63 -13.43 14.55
N ARG A 394 -4.22 -12.62 15.52
CA ARG A 394 -4.54 -12.82 16.95
C ARG A 394 -6.04 -12.86 17.21
N PHE A 395 -6.81 -12.07 16.45
CA PHE A 395 -8.27 -12.12 16.52
C PHE A 395 -8.81 -13.45 16.03
N TYR A 396 -8.45 -13.85 14.81
CA TYR A 396 -9.04 -15.03 14.17
C TYR A 396 -8.68 -16.32 14.90
N GLU A 397 -7.43 -16.46 15.30
CA GLU A 397 -6.97 -17.64 16.07
C GLU A 397 -7.66 -17.74 17.42
N THR A 398 -7.75 -16.63 18.17
CA THR A 398 -8.41 -16.61 19.47
C THR A 398 -9.92 -16.79 19.35
N ALA A 399 -10.57 -16.13 18.39
CA ALA A 399 -12.01 -16.25 18.20
C ALA A 399 -12.43 -17.66 17.75
N ALA A 400 -11.60 -18.33 16.96
CA ALA A 400 -11.83 -19.71 16.57
C ALA A 400 -11.65 -20.69 17.74
N GLU A 401 -10.60 -20.52 18.56
CA GLU A 401 -10.38 -21.33 19.78
C GLU A 401 -11.54 -21.17 20.77
N GLU A 402 -12.06 -19.95 20.93
CA GLU A 402 -13.22 -19.67 21.80
C GLU A 402 -14.57 -20.07 21.14
N GLY A 403 -14.57 -20.58 19.91
CA GLY A 403 -15.77 -21.00 19.19
C GLY A 403 -16.71 -19.87 18.78
N LEU A 404 -16.17 -18.66 18.63
CA LEU A 404 -16.93 -17.48 18.19
C LEU A 404 -17.05 -17.41 16.67
N ILE A 405 -16.09 -17.96 15.93
CA ILE A 405 -16.07 -18.07 14.48
C ILE A 405 -15.73 -19.50 14.05
N ASN A 406 -16.13 -19.87 12.83
CA ASN A 406 -15.55 -21.03 12.15
C ASN A 406 -14.33 -20.52 11.35
N TYR A 407 -13.14 -20.99 11.70
CA TYR A 407 -11.89 -20.51 11.10
C TYR A 407 -11.86 -20.70 9.59
N GLU A 408 -12.18 -21.90 9.10
CA GLU A 408 -12.14 -22.26 7.68
C GLU A 408 -13.18 -21.49 6.84
N ASP A 409 -14.35 -21.17 7.43
CA ASP A 409 -15.38 -20.38 6.76
C ASP A 409 -15.04 -18.88 6.73
N THR A 410 -14.20 -18.39 7.66
CA THR A 410 -13.85 -16.98 7.81
C THR A 410 -12.52 -16.64 7.13
N VAL A 411 -11.49 -17.46 7.40
CA VAL A 411 -10.12 -17.20 6.93
C VAL A 411 -9.88 -17.94 5.61
N MET A 412 -9.45 -17.22 4.61
CA MET A 412 -9.04 -17.79 3.32
C MET A 412 -7.56 -18.17 3.33
N TYR A 413 -6.72 -17.19 3.67
CA TYR A 413 -5.28 -17.41 3.83
C TYR A 413 -4.84 -16.93 5.21
N PRO A 414 -4.28 -17.81 6.04
CA PRO A 414 -3.74 -17.41 7.34
C PRO A 414 -2.59 -16.41 7.22
N PHE A 415 -2.33 -15.67 8.27
CA PHE A 415 -1.06 -14.97 8.43
C PHE A 415 0.11 -15.94 8.33
N GLY A 416 1.15 -15.57 7.61
CA GLY A 416 2.32 -16.42 7.40
C GLY A 416 2.14 -17.53 6.37
N TYR A 417 1.03 -17.55 5.63
CA TYR A 417 0.76 -18.52 4.57
C TYR A 417 1.51 -18.23 3.29
N GLY A 418 1.89 -19.25 2.57
CA GLY A 418 2.46 -19.18 1.23
C GLY A 418 2.95 -20.54 0.77
N MET A 419 2.82 -20.82 -0.51
CA MET A 419 3.20 -22.06 -1.16
C MET A 419 4.59 -21.94 -1.80
N SER A 420 5.17 -23.07 -2.13
CA SER A 420 6.46 -23.23 -2.81
C SER A 420 6.33 -24.32 -3.88
N TYR A 421 7.24 -24.35 -4.84
CA TYR A 421 7.36 -25.45 -5.83
C TYR A 421 8.00 -26.70 -5.23
N THR A 422 8.35 -26.67 -3.94
CA THR A 422 8.91 -27.80 -3.21
C THR A 422 8.25 -27.94 -1.85
N THR A 423 8.55 -29.00 -1.14
CA THR A 423 8.03 -29.26 0.21
C THR A 423 9.16 -29.23 1.23
N PHE A 424 8.82 -28.83 2.46
CA PHE A 424 9.77 -28.77 3.55
C PHE A 424 9.23 -29.50 4.78
N GLU A 425 10.16 -30.04 5.56
CA GLU A 425 9.90 -30.56 6.90
C GLU A 425 10.64 -29.70 7.92
N GLN A 426 9.94 -29.20 8.93
CA GLN A 426 10.52 -28.44 10.03
C GLN A 426 10.54 -29.30 11.30
N THR A 427 11.70 -29.40 11.93
CA THR A 427 11.87 -30.11 13.19
C THR A 427 12.41 -29.16 14.24
N MET A 428 11.57 -28.90 15.27
CA MET A 428 11.92 -28.04 16.41
C MET A 428 12.74 -28.84 17.43
N GLY A 429 13.85 -28.27 17.88
CA GLY A 429 14.68 -28.80 18.95
C GLY A 429 14.18 -28.40 20.34
N ASP A 430 14.98 -28.70 21.35
CA ASP A 430 14.68 -28.32 22.74
C ASP A 430 14.90 -26.81 22.97
N LEU A 431 14.07 -26.21 23.82
CA LEU A 431 14.25 -24.85 24.28
C LEU A 431 15.44 -24.74 25.25
N ASN A 432 16.33 -23.81 25.00
CA ASN A 432 17.44 -23.49 25.90
C ASN A 432 17.20 -22.12 26.53
N VAL A 433 17.06 -22.11 27.87
CA VAL A 433 16.80 -20.88 28.66
C VAL A 433 18.06 -20.52 29.45
N THR A 434 18.61 -19.35 29.20
CA THR A 434 19.83 -18.87 29.89
C THR A 434 19.68 -17.38 30.24
N GLU A 435 19.64 -17.07 31.52
CA GLU A 435 19.58 -15.68 32.04
C GLU A 435 18.45 -14.83 31.43
N GLY A 436 17.30 -15.43 31.15
CA GLY A 436 16.12 -14.74 30.56
C GLY A 436 16.08 -14.74 29.03
N ALA A 437 17.16 -15.08 28.36
CA ALA A 437 17.17 -15.33 26.92
C ALA A 437 16.76 -16.77 26.61
N ILE A 438 15.90 -16.94 25.63
CA ILE A 438 15.41 -18.23 25.16
C ILE A 438 15.88 -18.44 23.72
N THR A 439 16.47 -19.60 23.48
CA THR A 439 16.86 -20.00 22.13
C THR A 439 16.27 -21.37 21.77
N VAL A 440 15.96 -21.55 20.49
CA VAL A 440 15.51 -22.82 19.95
C VAL A 440 16.11 -23.01 18.56
N ASP A 441 16.63 -24.20 18.31
CA ASP A 441 17.07 -24.62 17.00
C ASP A 441 15.93 -25.27 16.25
N VAL A 442 15.70 -24.84 15.00
CA VAL A 442 14.74 -25.46 14.10
C VAL A 442 15.48 -25.91 12.85
N THR A 443 15.47 -27.20 12.60
CA THR A 443 16.06 -27.79 11.39
C THR A 443 15.00 -27.86 10.31
N VAL A 444 15.26 -27.22 9.17
CA VAL A 444 14.42 -27.24 7.97
C VAL A 444 15.09 -28.13 6.95
N THR A 445 14.34 -29.08 6.42
CA THR A 445 14.82 -30.02 5.35
C THR A 445 13.94 -29.82 4.12
N ASN A 446 14.55 -29.61 2.97
CA ASN A 446 13.83 -29.67 1.70
C ASN A 446 13.55 -31.15 1.36
N THR A 447 12.28 -31.51 1.38
CA THR A 447 11.79 -32.88 1.15
C THR A 447 11.26 -33.11 -0.27
N GLY A 448 11.19 -32.06 -1.08
CA GLY A 448 10.73 -32.12 -2.46
C GLY A 448 11.92 -32.20 -3.45
N ASP A 449 11.61 -31.93 -4.72
CA ASP A 449 12.52 -32.14 -5.84
C ASP A 449 13.08 -30.83 -6.44
N THR A 450 12.67 -29.66 -5.92
CA THR A 450 13.08 -28.34 -6.43
C THR A 450 13.84 -27.58 -5.34
N PRO A 451 14.96 -26.90 -5.65
CA PRO A 451 15.60 -26.00 -4.69
C PRO A 451 14.64 -24.88 -4.23
N GLY A 452 14.69 -24.54 -2.94
CA GLY A 452 13.80 -23.52 -2.42
C GLY A 452 14.17 -23.04 -1.02
N LYS A 453 13.44 -22.03 -0.54
CA LYS A 453 13.58 -21.46 0.80
C LYS A 453 12.30 -21.66 1.59
N ASP A 454 12.44 -21.82 2.90
CA ASP A 454 11.29 -21.87 3.80
C ASP A 454 11.42 -20.87 4.95
N VAL A 455 10.28 -20.46 5.50
CA VAL A 455 10.19 -19.53 6.62
C VAL A 455 9.76 -20.27 7.87
N VAL A 456 10.62 -20.25 8.88
CA VAL A 456 10.27 -20.73 10.23
C VAL A 456 9.60 -19.58 10.98
N GLN A 457 8.42 -19.83 11.52
CA GLN A 457 7.66 -18.90 12.35
C GLN A 457 7.44 -19.56 13.72
N LEU A 458 7.96 -18.94 14.76
CA LEU A 458 7.84 -19.42 16.12
C LEU A 458 6.74 -18.68 16.86
N TYR A 459 5.77 -19.41 17.34
CA TYR A 459 4.64 -18.89 18.08
C TYR A 459 4.63 -19.39 19.52
N TYR A 460 4.05 -18.60 20.43
CA TYR A 460 3.76 -19.02 21.78
C TYR A 460 2.30 -18.80 22.13
N THR A 461 1.79 -19.65 23.02
CA THR A 461 0.46 -19.57 23.61
C THR A 461 0.59 -19.21 25.08
N PRO A 462 0.24 -17.97 25.50
CA PRO A 462 0.33 -17.58 26.89
C PRO A 462 -0.77 -18.26 27.71
N PRO A 463 -0.49 -18.67 28.97
CA PRO A 463 -1.52 -19.24 29.81
C PRO A 463 -2.61 -18.21 30.10
N TYR A 464 -3.87 -18.55 29.83
CA TYR A 464 -5.04 -17.72 30.06
C TYR A 464 -5.92 -18.27 31.18
N THR A 465 -6.42 -17.37 32.03
CA THR A 465 -7.40 -17.68 33.07
C THR A 465 -8.58 -16.72 32.91
N ASN A 466 -9.77 -17.23 32.75
CA ASN A 466 -10.98 -16.43 32.59
C ASN A 466 -11.13 -15.40 33.73
N GLY A 467 -11.28 -14.12 33.35
CA GLY A 467 -11.32 -12.98 34.27
C GLY A 467 -9.93 -12.48 34.73
N GLY A 468 -8.85 -13.05 34.19
CA GLY A 468 -7.48 -12.56 34.33
C GLY A 468 -7.14 -11.50 33.32
N ILE A 469 -5.82 -11.32 33.06
CA ILE A 469 -5.30 -10.44 32.00
C ILE A 469 -5.69 -11.04 30.64
N GLU A 470 -6.22 -10.22 29.75
CA GLU A 470 -6.53 -10.64 28.38
C GLU A 470 -5.28 -11.00 27.60
N LYS A 471 -5.34 -12.11 26.90
CA LYS A 471 -4.24 -12.67 26.10
C LYS A 471 -4.82 -13.29 24.83
N SER A 472 -4.17 -13.04 23.70
CA SER A 472 -4.47 -13.78 22.49
C SER A 472 -3.91 -15.20 22.58
N SER A 473 -4.59 -16.17 21.98
CA SER A 473 -4.20 -17.58 22.04
C SER A 473 -2.87 -17.87 21.35
N VAL A 474 -2.56 -17.13 20.29
CA VAL A 474 -1.36 -17.33 19.45
C VAL A 474 -0.64 -16.00 19.23
N ASN A 475 0.68 -15.98 19.47
CA ASN A 475 1.52 -14.81 19.28
C ASN A 475 2.82 -15.19 18.58
N LEU A 476 3.15 -14.55 17.46
CA LEU A 476 4.45 -14.67 16.81
C LEU A 476 5.51 -14.02 17.71
N ILE A 477 6.58 -14.77 18.01
CA ILE A 477 7.67 -14.30 18.86
C ILE A 477 8.98 -14.13 18.11
N ALA A 478 9.24 -14.99 17.13
CA ALA A 478 10.44 -14.93 16.28
C ALA A 478 10.15 -15.59 14.92
N PHE A 479 10.89 -15.19 13.92
CA PHE A 479 10.89 -15.86 12.62
C PHE A 479 12.26 -15.71 11.96
N ASP A 480 12.57 -16.64 11.06
CA ASP A 480 13.76 -16.58 10.22
C ASP A 480 13.51 -17.37 8.93
N LYS A 481 14.32 -17.15 7.90
CA LYS A 481 14.20 -17.76 6.59
C LYS A 481 15.49 -18.49 6.23
N THR A 482 15.35 -19.65 5.64
CA THR A 482 16.52 -20.42 5.19
C THR A 482 17.21 -19.77 3.98
N ASP A 483 18.46 -20.11 3.77
CA ASP A 483 19.08 -20.04 2.45
C ASP A 483 18.36 -20.98 1.47
N ILE A 484 18.76 -20.96 0.19
CA ILE A 484 18.25 -21.94 -0.78
C ILE A 484 18.70 -23.32 -0.35
N LEU A 485 17.76 -24.22 -0.10
CA LEU A 485 18.00 -25.60 0.21
C LEU A 485 17.83 -26.45 -1.04
N GLU A 486 18.89 -27.14 -1.44
CA GLU A 486 18.82 -28.17 -2.48
C GLU A 486 17.98 -29.37 -2.02
N PRO A 487 17.35 -30.13 -2.93
CA PRO A 487 16.61 -31.35 -2.58
C PRO A 487 17.37 -32.28 -1.65
N GLY A 488 16.72 -32.65 -0.54
CA GLY A 488 17.30 -33.53 0.48
C GLY A 488 18.32 -32.87 1.41
N THR A 489 18.59 -31.56 1.28
CA THR A 489 19.49 -30.85 2.21
C THR A 489 18.73 -30.17 3.34
N SER A 490 19.44 -29.87 4.42
CA SER A 490 18.90 -29.27 5.61
C SER A 490 19.72 -28.07 6.08
N GLN A 491 19.05 -27.10 6.72
CA GLN A 491 19.67 -26.00 7.45
C GLN A 491 19.05 -25.91 8.83
N THR A 492 19.87 -25.62 9.83
CA THR A 492 19.36 -25.33 11.18
C THR A 492 19.39 -23.81 11.42
N LEU A 493 18.24 -23.25 11.75
CA LEU A 493 18.08 -21.86 12.16
C LEU A 493 17.98 -21.82 13.68
N THR A 494 18.71 -20.90 14.31
CA THR A 494 18.62 -20.65 15.76
C THR A 494 17.81 -19.39 15.99
N LEU A 495 16.57 -19.55 16.47
CA LEU A 495 15.73 -18.42 16.84
C LEU A 495 15.97 -18.04 18.30
N SER A 496 15.98 -16.74 18.57
CA SER A 496 16.27 -16.20 19.89
C SER A 496 15.27 -15.07 20.22
N PHE A 497 14.81 -15.07 21.49
CA PHE A 497 13.92 -14.04 22.04
C PHE A 497 14.11 -13.95 23.55
N ASP A 498 13.68 -12.84 24.15
CA ASP A 498 13.76 -12.65 25.60
C ASP A 498 12.44 -13.07 26.28
N GLU A 499 12.53 -13.51 27.53
CA GLU A 499 11.34 -13.82 28.35
C GLU A 499 10.40 -12.61 28.45
N GLU A 500 10.95 -11.38 28.43
CA GLU A 500 10.17 -10.15 28.49
C GLU A 500 9.28 -9.95 27.24
N ASP A 501 9.67 -10.49 26.07
CA ASP A 501 8.91 -10.40 24.82
C ASP A 501 7.57 -11.14 24.89
N MET A 502 7.45 -12.11 25.79
CA MET A 502 6.20 -12.83 26.06
C MET A 502 5.29 -12.15 27.09
N ALA A 503 5.67 -10.96 27.57
CA ALA A 503 4.90 -10.26 28.59
C ALA A 503 3.54 -9.79 28.05
N SER A 504 2.48 -9.99 28.85
CA SER A 504 1.14 -9.52 28.55
C SER A 504 0.88 -8.15 29.16
N TYR A 505 0.16 -7.29 28.45
CA TYR A 505 -0.23 -5.98 28.94
C TYR A 505 -1.48 -6.05 29.81
N ASP A 506 -1.38 -5.53 31.05
CA ASP A 506 -2.53 -5.37 31.92
C ASP A 506 -3.09 -3.95 31.82
N THR A 507 -4.32 -3.81 31.31
CA THR A 507 -5.04 -2.53 31.18
C THR A 507 -5.15 -1.77 32.51
N TYR A 508 -5.06 -2.45 33.65
CA TYR A 508 -5.14 -1.86 34.98
C TYR A 508 -3.75 -1.49 35.58
N GLY A 509 -2.70 -1.52 34.79
CA GLY A 509 -1.38 -1.01 35.17
C GLY A 509 -0.50 -1.99 35.93
N ARG A 510 -0.78 -3.28 35.88
CA ARG A 510 0.08 -4.33 36.39
C ARG A 510 0.80 -5.01 35.22
N ARG A 511 2.13 -4.92 35.14
CA ARG A 511 2.89 -5.82 34.28
C ARG A 511 2.70 -7.23 34.80
N GLY A 512 1.92 -8.03 34.10
CA GLY A 512 1.85 -9.45 34.34
C GLY A 512 3.00 -10.12 33.62
N THR A 513 3.94 -10.69 34.33
CA THR A 513 4.79 -11.73 33.78
C THR A 513 3.96 -12.99 33.69
N SER A 514 3.88 -13.60 32.52
CA SER A 514 3.23 -14.89 32.27
C SER A 514 3.87 -16.01 33.09
#